data_e2ddcf94e6f715f9208f252106550afc
#
_entry.id   e2ddcf94e6f715f9208f252106550afc
#
_cell.length_a   1.000
_cell.length_b   1.000
_cell.length_c   1.000
_cell.angle_alpha   90.00
_cell.angle_beta   90.00
_cell.angle_gamma   90.00
#
_symmetry.space_group_name_H-M   'P 1'
#
loop_
_entity.id
_entity.type
_entity.pdbx_description
1 polymer ?
#
loop_
_entity_poly.entity_id
_entity_poly.type
_entity_poly.pdbx_seq_one_letter_code
_entity_poly.pdbx_strand_id
1 'polypeptide(L)'
;CQQLEVAPEIAFKQLTHAQVAQLWGLMTAFPLSATGSQPLEKGFVTGGGVSTKEVNPKTMESKLTQGLFFCGEFLDINGYTGGYNITAAFVTGTIAGQYAAWKSFELQG
;
A
#
# COMPACT_ATOMS: atom_id res chain seq x y z
N CYS A 1 4.33 -28.76 -5.53
CA CYS A 1 4.61 -30.08 -6.11
C CYS A 1 3.42 -30.59 -6.95
N GLN A 2 2.17 -30.35 -6.56
CA GLN A 2 1.01 -30.83 -7.35
C GLN A 2 0.97 -30.29 -8.80
N GLN A 3 1.35 -29.06 -9.02
CA GLN A 3 1.37 -28.46 -10.38
C GLN A 3 2.59 -28.91 -11.22
N LEU A 4 3.64 -29.42 -10.59
CA LEU A 4 4.82 -29.95 -11.28
C LEU A 4 4.76 -31.45 -11.51
N GLU A 5 3.75 -32.15 -10.95
CA GLU A 5 3.58 -33.59 -11.00
C GLU A 5 4.85 -34.36 -10.56
N VAL A 6 5.60 -33.82 -9.61
CA VAL A 6 6.79 -34.44 -9.04
C VAL A 6 6.61 -34.74 -7.55
N ALA A 7 7.22 -35.82 -7.07
CA ALA A 7 7.21 -36.14 -5.66
C ALA A 7 7.99 -35.09 -4.86
N PRO A 8 7.50 -34.70 -3.63
CA PRO A 8 8.15 -33.68 -2.82
C PRO A 8 9.60 -34.01 -2.44
N GLU A 9 9.94 -35.26 -2.39
CA GLU A 9 11.26 -35.76 -1.95
C GLU A 9 12.30 -35.79 -3.07
N ILE A 10 11.90 -35.48 -4.34
CA ILE A 10 12.82 -35.56 -5.48
C ILE A 10 13.89 -34.47 -5.37
N ALA A 11 15.14 -34.82 -5.50
CA ALA A 11 16.22 -33.87 -5.48
C ALA A 11 16.23 -33.03 -6.79
N PHE A 12 16.57 -31.75 -6.71
CA PHE A 12 16.60 -30.83 -7.87
C PHE A 12 17.41 -31.40 -9.05
N LYS A 13 18.53 -32.06 -8.77
CA LYS A 13 19.39 -32.69 -9.80
C LYS A 13 18.73 -33.84 -10.58
N GLN A 14 17.57 -34.32 -10.11
CA GLN A 14 16.82 -35.43 -10.74
C GLN A 14 15.66 -34.88 -11.62
N LEU A 15 15.44 -33.57 -11.59
CA LEU A 15 14.43 -32.92 -12.44
C LEU A 15 14.88 -32.91 -13.90
N THR A 16 13.96 -33.15 -14.79
CA THR A 16 14.19 -32.98 -16.23
C THR A 16 14.26 -31.48 -16.59
N HIS A 17 14.87 -31.18 -17.72
CA HIS A 17 14.89 -29.77 -18.21
C HIS A 17 13.50 -29.16 -18.38
N ALA A 18 12.50 -29.95 -18.80
CA ALA A 18 11.11 -29.50 -18.90
C ALA A 18 10.52 -29.15 -17.53
N GLN A 19 10.77 -29.97 -16.50
CA GLN A 19 10.32 -29.72 -15.13
C GLN A 19 11.00 -28.49 -14.51
N VAL A 20 12.29 -28.28 -14.80
CA VAL A 20 13.01 -27.07 -14.37
C VAL A 20 12.44 -25.82 -15.03
N ALA A 21 12.17 -25.87 -16.34
CA ALA A 21 11.54 -24.74 -17.05
C ALA A 21 10.12 -24.45 -16.52
N GLN A 22 9.34 -25.47 -16.24
CA GLN A 22 8.01 -25.34 -15.64
C GLN A 22 8.09 -24.74 -14.23
N LEU A 23 9.04 -25.19 -13.40
CA LEU A 23 9.29 -24.63 -12.07
C LEU A 23 9.64 -23.14 -12.16
N TRP A 24 10.52 -22.77 -13.08
CA TRP A 24 10.86 -21.36 -13.32
C TRP A 24 9.64 -20.53 -13.72
N GLY A 25 8.81 -21.04 -14.62
CA GLY A 25 7.56 -20.41 -15.02
C GLY A 25 6.61 -20.19 -13.83
N LEU A 26 6.45 -21.18 -12.94
CA LEU A 26 5.64 -21.06 -11.74
C LEU A 26 6.21 -20.08 -10.72
N MET A 27 7.53 -19.94 -10.62
CA MET A 27 8.17 -18.98 -9.71
C MET A 27 8.05 -17.52 -10.20
N THR A 28 8.05 -17.31 -11.52
CA THR A 28 8.04 -15.97 -12.12
C THR A 28 6.66 -15.49 -12.55
N ALA A 29 5.76 -16.42 -12.88
CA ALA A 29 4.42 -16.14 -13.39
C ALA A 29 3.42 -17.21 -12.90
N PHE A 30 3.19 -17.27 -11.59
CA PHE A 30 2.26 -18.26 -11.01
C PHE A 30 0.83 -17.97 -11.50
N PRO A 31 0.16 -18.92 -12.17
CA PRO A 31 -1.19 -18.71 -12.69
C PRO A 31 -2.19 -18.67 -11.54
N LEU A 32 -2.92 -17.57 -11.44
CA LEU A 32 -4.04 -17.40 -10.51
C LEU A 32 -5.29 -17.09 -11.32
N SER A 33 -6.37 -17.79 -11.02
CA SER A 33 -7.68 -17.50 -11.61
C SER A 33 -8.49 -16.62 -10.67
N ALA A 34 -8.79 -15.40 -11.10
CA ALA A 34 -9.70 -14.52 -10.38
C ALA A 34 -11.12 -14.73 -10.93
N THR A 35 -12.05 -15.16 -10.09
CA THR A 35 -13.45 -15.40 -10.45
C THR A 35 -14.40 -14.29 -10.02
N GLY A 36 -13.89 -13.30 -9.30
CA GLY A 36 -14.65 -12.16 -8.79
C GLY A 36 -13.88 -11.34 -7.78
N SER A 37 -14.51 -10.32 -7.24
CA SER A 37 -13.99 -9.47 -6.16
C SER A 37 -14.81 -9.66 -4.89
N GLN A 38 -14.22 -9.35 -3.75
CA GLN A 38 -14.96 -9.25 -2.49
C GLN A 38 -15.86 -8.00 -2.51
N PRO A 39 -16.97 -8.00 -1.74
CA PRO A 39 -17.79 -6.82 -1.55
C PRO A 39 -16.98 -5.64 -0.99
N LEU A 40 -17.39 -4.41 -1.33
CA LEU A 40 -16.70 -3.18 -0.91
C LEU A 40 -16.51 -3.07 0.61
N GLU A 41 -17.46 -3.60 1.39
CA GLU A 41 -17.41 -3.61 2.86
C GLU A 41 -16.24 -4.42 3.42
N LYS A 42 -15.63 -5.28 2.61
CA LYS A 42 -14.44 -6.06 2.94
C LYS A 42 -13.14 -5.47 2.38
N GLY A 43 -13.20 -4.26 1.81
CA GLY A 43 -12.02 -3.55 1.33
C GLY A 43 -11.13 -3.10 2.49
N PHE A 44 -9.82 -3.33 2.39
CA PHE A 44 -8.84 -2.87 3.37
C PHE A 44 -8.33 -1.47 3.09
N VAL A 45 -8.38 -1.03 1.85
CA VAL A 45 -7.88 0.27 1.39
C VAL A 45 -8.84 0.83 0.36
N THR A 46 -9.18 2.10 0.50
CA THR A 46 -9.94 2.87 -0.50
C THR A 46 -8.99 3.67 -1.37
N GLY A 47 -9.20 3.65 -2.68
CA GLY A 47 -8.48 4.52 -3.61
C GLY A 47 -9.15 5.89 -3.72
N GLY A 48 -8.35 6.92 -3.98
CA GLY A 48 -8.79 8.31 -4.05
C GLY A 48 -8.64 9.06 -2.74
N GLY A 49 -8.99 10.33 -2.74
CA GLY A 49 -8.85 11.22 -1.58
C GLY A 49 -8.43 12.61 -1.97
N VAL A 50 -7.94 13.37 -0.99
CA VAL A 50 -7.38 14.70 -1.20
C VAL A 50 -6.08 14.61 -1.98
N SER A 51 -5.99 15.35 -3.09
CA SER A 51 -4.80 15.36 -3.94
C SER A 51 -3.57 15.79 -3.15
N THR A 52 -2.54 14.98 -3.14
CA THR A 52 -1.25 15.31 -2.50
C THR A 52 -0.59 16.56 -3.07
N LYS A 53 -0.94 16.95 -4.30
CA LYS A 53 -0.46 18.20 -4.94
C LYS A 53 -1.01 19.45 -4.25
N GLU A 54 -2.18 19.34 -3.60
CA GLU A 54 -2.87 20.43 -2.90
C GLU A 54 -2.53 20.51 -1.42
N VAL A 55 -1.67 19.62 -0.94
CA VAL A 55 -1.19 19.56 0.44
C VAL A 55 0.29 19.86 0.51
N ASN A 56 0.72 20.63 1.50
CA ASN A 56 2.12 20.88 1.77
C ASN A 56 2.75 19.63 2.41
N PRO A 57 3.73 18.96 1.77
CA PRO A 57 4.28 17.71 2.29
C PRO A 57 5.09 17.87 3.59
N LYS A 58 5.47 19.10 3.97
CA LYS A 58 6.23 19.35 5.19
C LYS A 58 5.35 19.61 6.40
N THR A 59 4.17 20.16 6.18
CA THR A 59 3.26 20.62 7.26
C THR A 59 1.94 19.88 7.26
N MET A 60 1.60 19.20 6.18
CA MET A 60 0.29 18.60 5.91
C MET A 60 -0.86 19.64 5.82
N GLU A 61 -0.54 20.93 5.72
CA GLU A 61 -1.52 21.99 5.54
C GLU A 61 -1.99 22.06 4.09
N SER A 62 -3.26 22.36 3.90
CA SER A 62 -3.83 22.66 2.59
C SER A 62 -3.15 23.89 1.96
N LYS A 63 -2.80 23.79 0.68
CA LYS A 63 -2.32 24.94 -0.11
C LYS A 63 -3.46 25.86 -0.54
N LEU A 64 -4.70 25.39 -0.48
CA LEU A 64 -5.88 26.13 -0.91
C LEU A 64 -6.57 26.85 0.25
N THR A 65 -6.50 26.29 1.45
CA THR A 65 -7.20 26.82 2.64
C THR A 65 -6.26 26.82 3.83
N GLN A 66 -5.92 28.01 4.29
CA GLN A 66 -5.06 28.19 5.46
C GLN A 66 -5.70 27.63 6.73
N GLY A 67 -4.90 26.96 7.56
CA GLY A 67 -5.36 26.36 8.82
C GLY A 67 -6.07 25.03 8.68
N LEU A 68 -6.25 24.52 7.46
CA LEU A 68 -6.82 23.19 7.19
C LEU A 68 -5.72 22.19 6.95
N PHE A 69 -5.70 21.10 7.74
CA PHE A 69 -4.69 20.05 7.65
C PHE A 69 -5.32 18.72 7.24
N PHE A 70 -4.61 17.94 6.44
CA PHE A 70 -5.04 16.62 6.01
C PHE A 70 -4.01 15.57 6.39
N CYS A 71 -4.48 14.38 6.81
CA CYS A 71 -3.60 13.25 7.14
C CYS A 71 -4.31 11.91 6.95
N GLY A 72 -3.55 10.84 7.03
CA GLY A 72 -4.07 9.49 6.98
C GLY A 72 -4.66 9.13 5.62
N GLU A 73 -5.66 8.27 5.64
CA GLU A 73 -6.32 7.77 4.43
C GLU A 73 -7.23 8.79 3.72
N PHE A 74 -7.38 10.00 4.26
CA PHE A 74 -7.97 11.11 3.54
C PHE A 74 -7.10 11.61 2.38
N LEU A 75 -5.80 11.34 2.42
CA LEU A 75 -4.87 11.67 1.34
C LEU A 75 -4.94 10.62 0.24
N ASP A 76 -4.86 11.06 -1.02
CA ASP A 76 -4.73 10.15 -2.16
C ASP A 76 -3.31 9.54 -2.19
N ILE A 77 -3.06 8.63 -1.25
CA ILE A 77 -1.83 7.86 -1.10
C ILE A 77 -2.19 6.39 -1.08
N ASN A 78 -1.73 5.65 -2.08
CA ASN A 78 -1.97 4.22 -2.20
C ASN A 78 -0.63 3.48 -2.22
N GLY A 79 -0.24 2.93 -1.09
CA GLY A 79 0.90 2.04 -0.96
C GLY A 79 0.52 0.58 -1.23
N TYR A 80 1.50 -0.21 -1.64
CA TYR A 80 1.33 -1.66 -1.71
C TYR A 80 1.03 -2.25 -0.33
N THR A 81 0.41 -3.43 -0.29
CA THR A 81 0.22 -4.18 0.95
C THR A 81 1.55 -4.44 1.65
N GLY A 82 1.57 -4.44 2.99
CA GLY A 82 2.79 -4.58 3.78
C GLY A 82 3.00 -3.46 4.79
N GLY A 83 1.93 -2.77 5.19
CA GLY A 83 1.96 -1.75 6.25
C GLY A 83 2.24 -0.33 5.77
N TYR A 84 2.53 -0.11 4.48
CA TYR A 84 2.86 1.23 3.96
C TYR A 84 1.74 2.26 4.16
N ASN A 85 0.47 1.87 3.95
CA ASN A 85 -0.68 2.78 4.13
C ASN A 85 -0.84 3.19 5.60
N ILE A 86 -0.70 2.23 6.52
CA ILE A 86 -0.73 2.48 7.97
C ILE A 86 0.42 3.39 8.38
N THR A 87 1.63 3.12 7.90
CA THR A 87 2.80 3.97 8.17
C THR A 87 2.60 5.38 7.66
N ALA A 88 2.11 5.55 6.43
CA ALA A 88 1.80 6.86 5.87
C ALA A 88 0.75 7.60 6.70
N ALA A 89 -0.29 6.90 7.18
CA ALA A 89 -1.33 7.49 8.01
C ALA A 89 -0.77 8.01 9.35
N PHE A 90 0.06 7.23 10.03
CA PHE A 90 0.68 7.66 11.30
C PHE A 90 1.67 8.80 11.12
N VAL A 91 2.53 8.75 10.10
CA VAL A 91 3.52 9.80 9.84
C VAL A 91 2.83 11.10 9.48
N THR A 92 1.90 11.09 8.55
CA THR A 92 1.16 12.31 8.15
C THR A 92 0.30 12.85 9.29
N GLY A 93 -0.30 11.98 10.11
CA GLY A 93 -1.05 12.37 11.30
C GLY A 93 -0.18 13.07 12.35
N THR A 94 1.02 12.56 12.60
CA THR A 94 1.98 13.19 13.52
C THR A 94 2.39 14.57 13.04
N ILE A 95 2.75 14.71 11.76
CA ILE A 95 3.15 16.00 11.16
C ILE A 95 2.00 16.99 11.21
N ALA A 96 0.82 16.59 10.74
CA ALA A 96 -0.37 17.46 10.73
C ALA A 96 -0.72 17.95 12.15
N GLY A 97 -0.69 17.06 13.14
CA GLY A 97 -0.96 17.40 14.54
C GLY A 97 0.02 18.42 15.12
N GLN A 98 1.33 18.24 14.85
CA GLN A 98 2.35 19.19 15.31
C GLN A 98 2.17 20.58 14.71
N TYR A 99 1.98 20.65 13.40
CA TYR A 99 1.83 21.94 12.72
C TYR A 99 0.49 22.62 13.00
N ALA A 100 -0.58 21.87 13.16
CA ALA A 100 -1.86 22.40 13.58
C ALA A 100 -1.78 23.02 14.98
N ALA A 101 -1.09 22.36 15.91
CA ALA A 101 -0.86 22.93 17.26
C ALA A 101 -0.04 24.22 17.21
N TRP A 102 1.07 24.26 16.45
CA TRP A 102 1.85 25.49 16.29
C TRP A 102 1.02 26.62 15.69
N LYS A 103 0.25 26.33 14.65
CA LYS A 103 -0.62 27.31 14.00
C LYS A 103 -1.66 27.87 14.95
N SER A 104 -2.22 27.04 15.82
CA SER A 104 -3.17 27.48 16.86
C SER A 104 -2.54 28.46 17.85
N PHE A 105 -1.27 28.26 18.24
CA PHE A 105 -0.56 29.19 19.10
C PHE A 105 -0.27 30.53 18.42
N GLU A 106 0.09 30.53 17.14
CA GLU A 106 0.32 31.74 16.36
C GLU A 106 -0.95 32.61 16.22
N LEU A 107 -2.13 31.98 16.19
CA LEU A 107 -3.41 32.69 16.06
C LEU A 107 -3.95 33.25 17.39
N GLN A 108 -3.41 32.82 18.51
CA GLN A 108 -3.80 33.26 19.86
C GLN A 108 -2.91 34.41 20.41
N GLY A 109 -1.81 34.72 19.77
CA GLY A 109 -0.85 35.79 20.12
C GLY A 109 -1.01 37.00 19.26
#